data_25d40518d03c26ae534b03ad62228b38
#
_entry.id   25d40518d03c26ae534b03ad62228b38
#
_cell.length_a   1.000
_cell.length_b   1.000
_cell.length_c   1.000
_cell.angle_alpha   90.00
_cell.angle_beta   90.00
_cell.angle_gamma   90.00
#
_symmetry.space_group_name_H-M   'P 1'
#
loop_
_entity.id
_entity.type
_entity.pdbx_description
1 polymer ?
#
loop_
_entity_poly.entity_id
_entity_poly.type
_entity_poly.pdbx_seq_one_letter_code
_entity_poly.pdbx_strand_id
1 'polypeptide(L)'
;MKVLPATLGASDEHYRRLGLSRDRIELWEDGMRTDGGKGTYEWWYVDAYLNDGSKLAITFRTKPIIDVGKALDPWIDFNLERADGTSVVKHLHIEPEHFSASKETCDVAMRSNTFKGGNYSGPQATGEG
;
A
#
# COMPACT_ATOMS: atom_id res chain seq x y z
N MET A 1 28.49 11.44 13.42
CA MET A 1 27.38 10.48 13.29
C MET A 1 27.95 9.06 13.28
N LYS A 2 27.50 8.19 14.16
CA LYS A 2 27.93 6.78 14.18
C LYS A 2 27.14 6.03 13.10
N VAL A 3 27.83 5.55 12.09
CA VAL A 3 27.23 4.69 11.06
C VAL A 3 27.12 3.28 11.64
N LEU A 4 25.90 2.75 11.72
CA LEU A 4 25.67 1.36 12.08
C LEU A 4 25.65 0.51 10.81
N PRO A 5 26.24 -0.70 10.83
CA PRO A 5 26.18 -1.59 9.68
C PRO A 5 24.74 -2.03 9.43
N ALA A 6 24.37 -2.10 8.16
CA ALA A 6 23.09 -2.70 7.76
C ALA A 6 23.12 -4.21 8.03
N THR A 7 22.01 -4.76 8.51
CA THR A 7 21.87 -6.19 8.78
C THR A 7 20.74 -6.75 7.94
N LEU A 8 21.03 -7.82 7.19
CA LEU A 8 20.00 -8.57 6.48
C LEU A 8 19.14 -9.34 7.48
N GLY A 9 17.82 -9.08 7.48
CA GLY A 9 16.86 -9.68 8.41
C GLY A 9 16.50 -11.13 8.10
N ALA A 10 17.49 -12.01 7.91
CA ALA A 10 17.30 -13.38 7.40
C ALA A 10 17.57 -14.49 8.45
N SER A 11 18.01 -14.16 9.65
CA SER A 11 18.28 -15.15 10.70
C SER A 11 16.99 -15.61 11.41
N ASP A 12 17.03 -16.78 12.05
CA ASP A 12 15.90 -17.28 12.87
C ASP A 12 15.55 -16.34 14.02
N GLU A 13 16.53 -15.64 14.56
CA GLU A 13 16.33 -14.61 15.58
C GLU A 13 15.53 -13.42 15.02
N HIS A 14 15.82 -12.97 13.79
CA HIS A 14 15.08 -11.90 13.13
C HIS A 14 13.61 -12.31 12.91
N TYR A 15 13.37 -13.51 12.38
CA TYR A 15 12.02 -14.03 12.20
C TYR A 15 11.25 -14.11 13.53
N ARG A 16 11.87 -14.66 14.56
CA ARG A 16 11.26 -14.78 15.90
C ARG A 16 10.92 -13.41 16.50
N ARG A 17 11.84 -12.44 16.38
CA ARG A 17 11.64 -11.06 16.88
C ARG A 17 10.49 -10.35 16.17
N LEU A 18 10.27 -10.62 14.89
CA LEU A 18 9.21 -10.04 14.09
C LEU A 18 7.91 -10.83 14.13
N GLY A 19 7.89 -11.99 14.79
CA GLY A 19 6.73 -12.89 14.83
C GLY A 19 6.45 -13.61 13.52
N LEU A 20 7.45 -13.68 12.63
CA LEU A 20 7.32 -14.28 11.31
C LEU A 20 7.68 -15.77 11.31
N SER A 21 7.17 -16.51 10.34
CA SER A 21 7.57 -17.88 10.02
C SER A 21 8.31 -17.92 8.68
N ARG A 22 9.27 -18.85 8.54
CA ARG A 22 9.93 -19.07 7.24
C ARG A 22 9.05 -19.84 6.25
N ASP A 23 8.15 -20.66 6.77
CA ASP A 23 7.44 -21.68 5.99
C ASP A 23 5.97 -21.31 5.78
N ARG A 24 5.51 -20.24 6.39
CA ARG A 24 4.10 -19.82 6.35
C ARG A 24 3.97 -18.31 6.42
N ILE A 25 3.12 -17.77 5.54
CA ILE A 25 2.69 -16.37 5.57
C ILE A 25 1.34 -16.31 6.28
N GLU A 26 1.23 -15.46 7.28
CA GLU A 26 -0.01 -15.24 8.02
C GLU A 26 -0.79 -14.07 7.41
N LEU A 27 -2.11 -14.09 7.56
CA LEU A 27 -2.97 -13.04 7.01
C LEU A 27 -2.64 -11.64 7.56
N TRP A 28 -2.17 -11.56 8.80
CA TRP A 28 -1.82 -10.28 9.42
C TRP A 28 -0.57 -9.62 8.80
N GLU A 29 0.27 -10.37 8.08
CA GLU A 29 1.46 -9.81 7.44
C GLU A 29 1.11 -8.81 6.34
N ASP A 30 -0.06 -8.94 5.72
CA ASP A 30 -0.61 -7.99 4.76
C ASP A 30 -1.50 -6.92 5.41
N GLY A 31 -1.70 -6.98 6.72
CA GLY A 31 -2.42 -5.98 7.48
C GLY A 31 -1.56 -4.76 7.81
N MET A 32 -2.18 -3.72 8.34
CA MET A 32 -1.48 -2.50 8.75
C MET A 32 -0.50 -2.79 9.89
N ARG A 33 0.78 -2.45 9.67
CA ARG A 33 1.87 -2.71 10.64
C ARG A 33 2.20 -1.51 11.51
N THR A 34 1.84 -0.30 11.09
CA THR A 34 2.09 0.94 11.83
C THR A 34 0.79 1.53 12.39
N ASP A 35 0.89 2.67 13.03
CA ASP A 35 -0.26 3.48 13.46
C ASP A 35 -0.62 4.59 12.45
N GLY A 36 0.13 4.70 11.36
CA GLY A 36 -0.02 5.78 10.38
C GLY A 36 0.47 7.15 10.86
N GLY A 37 1.00 7.23 12.08
CA GLY A 37 1.45 8.46 12.70
C GLY A 37 2.76 9.03 12.13
N LYS A 38 3.28 10.06 12.80
CA LYS A 38 4.55 10.70 12.42
C LYS A 38 5.71 9.71 12.47
N GLY A 39 6.56 9.74 11.46
CA GLY A 39 7.72 8.86 11.34
C GLY A 39 7.39 7.49 10.74
N THR A 40 6.14 7.23 10.39
CA THR A 40 5.72 5.98 9.76
C THR A 40 5.26 6.22 8.33
N TYR A 41 5.43 5.20 7.49
CA TYR A 41 4.96 5.18 6.12
C TYR A 41 4.56 3.76 5.76
N GLU A 42 3.39 3.60 5.14
CA GLU A 42 2.86 2.30 4.77
C GLU A 42 2.02 2.40 3.52
N TRP A 43 2.06 1.38 2.69
CA TRP A 43 1.24 1.30 1.49
C TRP A 43 0.77 -0.12 1.24
N TRP A 44 -0.34 -0.22 0.51
CA TRP A 44 -0.80 -1.44 -0.15
C TRP A 44 -0.74 -1.18 -1.65
N TYR A 45 -0.07 -2.05 -2.35
CA TYR A 45 0.28 -1.89 -3.74
C TYR A 45 -0.15 -3.10 -4.54
N VAL A 46 -0.72 -2.86 -5.72
CA VAL A 46 -0.99 -3.88 -6.71
C VAL A 46 -0.55 -3.39 -8.08
N ASP A 47 0.06 -4.27 -8.86
CA ASP A 47 0.31 -4.07 -10.27
C ASP A 47 -0.19 -5.26 -11.09
N ALA A 48 -0.47 -5.03 -12.36
CA ALA A 48 -0.92 -6.04 -13.28
C ALA A 48 -0.54 -5.72 -14.73
N TYR A 49 -0.19 -6.76 -15.44
CA TYR A 49 -0.15 -6.75 -16.90
C TYR A 49 -1.47 -7.34 -17.42
N LEU A 50 -2.22 -6.53 -18.16
CA LEU A 50 -3.53 -6.92 -18.67
C LEU A 50 -3.42 -7.62 -20.02
N ASN A 51 -4.43 -8.40 -20.38
CA ASN A 51 -4.43 -9.21 -21.62
C ASN A 51 -4.37 -8.37 -22.90
N ASP A 52 -4.78 -7.09 -22.84
CA ASP A 52 -4.70 -6.15 -23.96
C ASP A 52 -3.34 -5.45 -24.10
N GLY A 53 -2.35 -5.81 -23.24
CA GLY A 53 -1.03 -5.23 -23.19
C GLY A 53 -0.92 -3.98 -22.31
N SER A 54 -2.00 -3.56 -21.66
CA SER A 54 -1.99 -2.46 -20.68
C SER A 54 -1.29 -2.87 -19.39
N LYS A 55 -0.74 -1.87 -18.68
CA LYS A 55 -0.11 -2.03 -17.37
C LYS A 55 -0.85 -1.17 -16.35
N LEU A 56 -1.17 -1.76 -15.22
CA LEU A 56 -1.90 -1.11 -14.13
C LEU A 56 -1.05 -1.09 -12.88
N ALA A 57 -1.03 0.04 -12.17
CA ALA A 57 -0.48 0.15 -10.82
C ALA A 57 -1.43 0.97 -9.94
N ILE A 58 -1.76 0.44 -8.78
CA ILE A 58 -2.64 1.09 -7.81
C ILE A 58 -1.95 1.06 -6.45
N THR A 59 -1.94 2.19 -5.76
CA THR A 59 -1.34 2.30 -4.44
C THR A 59 -2.32 2.99 -3.48
N PHE A 60 -2.63 2.32 -2.38
CA PHE A 60 -3.23 2.91 -1.19
C PHE A 60 -2.11 3.23 -0.22
N ARG A 61 -1.95 4.45 0.21
CA ARG A 61 -0.84 4.85 1.10
C ARG A 61 -1.30 5.73 2.25
N THR A 62 -0.63 5.60 3.38
CA THR A 62 -0.92 6.38 4.59
C THR A 62 -0.54 7.85 4.47
N LYS A 63 0.41 8.19 3.58
CA LYS A 63 0.85 9.55 3.26
C LYS A 63 1.84 9.53 2.09
N PRO A 64 2.18 10.66 1.47
CA PRO A 64 3.35 10.75 0.59
C PRO A 64 4.64 10.42 1.34
N ILE A 65 5.56 9.66 0.73
CA ILE A 65 6.81 9.23 1.38
C ILE A 65 7.69 10.42 1.81
N ILE A 66 7.65 11.52 1.04
CA ILE A 66 8.39 12.75 1.38
C ILE A 66 7.83 13.43 2.64
N ASP A 67 6.63 13.06 3.04
CA ASP A 67 5.92 13.61 4.19
C ASP A 67 5.90 12.64 5.40
N VAL A 68 6.84 11.70 5.44
CA VAL A 68 6.91 10.69 6.52
C VAL A 68 6.89 11.31 7.92
N GLY A 69 7.44 12.51 8.09
CA GLY A 69 7.44 13.27 9.36
C GLY A 69 6.09 13.88 9.73
N LYS A 70 5.09 13.86 8.84
CA LYS A 70 3.76 14.39 9.09
C LYS A 70 2.82 13.33 9.68
N ALA A 71 1.66 13.77 10.14
CA ALA A 71 0.58 12.89 10.56
C ALA A 71 -0.01 12.12 9.36
N LEU A 72 -1.00 11.26 9.62
CA LEU A 72 -1.75 10.53 8.60
C LEU A 72 -2.32 11.51 7.55
N ASP A 73 -2.05 11.22 6.28
CA ASP A 73 -2.50 12.02 5.12
C ASP A 73 -2.71 11.07 3.93
N PRO A 74 -3.80 10.29 3.92
CA PRO A 74 -3.96 9.17 2.99
C PRO A 74 -4.18 9.61 1.54
N TRP A 75 -3.65 8.80 0.62
CA TRP A 75 -3.81 8.97 -0.82
C TRP A 75 -4.03 7.65 -1.53
N ILE A 76 -4.75 7.72 -2.65
CA ILE A 76 -4.82 6.63 -3.62
C ILE A 76 -4.21 7.13 -4.92
N ASP A 77 -3.25 6.37 -5.44
CA ASP A 77 -2.68 6.60 -6.77
C ASP A 77 -3.14 5.48 -7.70
N PHE A 78 -3.65 5.87 -8.85
CA PHE A 78 -4.07 4.98 -9.93
C PHE A 78 -3.32 5.35 -11.21
N ASN A 79 -2.60 4.39 -11.79
CA ASN A 79 -1.86 4.57 -13.03
C ASN A 79 -2.20 3.43 -13.99
N LEU A 80 -2.71 3.77 -15.14
CA LEU A 80 -2.93 2.83 -16.25
C LEU A 80 -2.17 3.31 -17.47
N GLU A 81 -1.22 2.52 -17.95
CA GLU A 81 -0.56 2.70 -19.25
C GLU A 81 -1.20 1.75 -20.24
N ARG A 82 -1.81 2.26 -21.29
CA ARG A 82 -2.44 1.45 -22.33
C ARG A 82 -1.40 0.95 -23.34
N ALA A 83 -1.76 -0.12 -24.05
CA ALA A 83 -0.90 -0.71 -25.08
C ALA A 83 -0.52 0.26 -26.21
N ASP A 84 -1.35 1.27 -26.47
CA ASP A 84 -1.09 2.33 -27.46
C ASP A 84 -0.18 3.47 -26.94
N GLY A 85 0.31 3.35 -25.68
CA GLY A 85 1.17 4.33 -25.03
C GLY A 85 0.43 5.49 -24.36
N THR A 86 -0.90 5.54 -24.44
CA THR A 86 -1.68 6.54 -23.67
C THR A 86 -1.80 6.13 -22.21
N SER A 87 -1.93 7.13 -21.32
CA SER A 87 -1.99 6.88 -19.87
C SER A 87 -3.20 7.53 -19.24
N VAL A 88 -3.72 6.89 -18.19
CA VAL A 88 -4.66 7.47 -17.24
C VAL A 88 -3.99 7.51 -15.88
N VAL A 89 -3.88 8.70 -15.29
CA VAL A 89 -3.29 8.90 -13.96
C VAL A 89 -4.31 9.62 -13.10
N LYS A 90 -4.58 9.07 -11.92
CA LYS A 90 -5.44 9.69 -10.91
C LYS A 90 -4.74 9.70 -9.57
N HIS A 91 -4.85 10.82 -8.85
CA HIS A 91 -4.37 10.98 -7.48
C HIS A 91 -5.55 11.46 -6.64
N LEU A 92 -5.98 10.65 -5.67
CA LEU A 92 -7.07 10.97 -4.78
C LEU A 92 -6.53 11.22 -3.38
N HIS A 93 -6.72 12.44 -2.88
CA HIS A 93 -6.50 12.76 -1.48
C HIS A 93 -7.71 12.32 -0.67
N ILE A 94 -7.46 11.69 0.47
CA ILE A 94 -8.50 11.19 1.37
C ILE A 94 -8.32 11.86 2.74
N GLU A 95 -9.36 12.39 3.30
CA GLU A 95 -9.32 12.92 4.66
C GLU A 95 -9.04 11.78 5.66
N PRO A 96 -8.18 12.01 6.68
CA PRO A 96 -7.80 10.98 7.65
C PRO A 96 -8.96 10.24 8.32
N GLU A 97 -10.07 10.91 8.56
CA GLU A 97 -11.28 10.32 9.15
C GLU A 97 -11.99 9.29 8.25
N HIS A 98 -11.67 9.30 6.95
CA HIS A 98 -12.19 8.34 5.97
C HIS A 98 -11.21 7.22 5.64
N PHE A 99 -10.12 7.13 6.38
CA PHE A 99 -9.15 6.04 6.28
C PHE A 99 -9.39 5.00 7.36
N SER A 100 -9.37 3.74 6.98
CA SER A 100 -9.27 2.62 7.91
C SER A 100 -8.45 1.48 7.31
N ALA A 101 -7.74 0.76 8.15
CA ALA A 101 -7.01 -0.43 7.74
C ALA A 101 -6.97 -1.44 8.90
N SER A 102 -7.22 -2.70 8.59
CA SER A 102 -7.12 -3.80 9.56
C SER A 102 -5.66 -4.12 9.87
N LYS A 103 -5.37 -4.53 11.09
CA LYS A 103 -4.07 -5.08 11.51
C LYS A 103 -4.02 -6.61 11.37
N GLU A 104 -5.15 -7.25 11.12
CA GLU A 104 -5.28 -8.71 11.11
C GLU A 104 -5.28 -9.30 9.70
N THR A 105 -5.54 -8.49 8.70
CA THR A 105 -5.60 -8.91 7.30
C THR A 105 -5.49 -7.70 6.38
N CYS A 106 -5.26 -7.95 5.09
CA CYS A 106 -5.38 -6.91 4.07
C CYS A 106 -6.85 -6.48 3.93
N ASP A 107 -7.21 -5.39 4.59
CA ASP A 107 -8.53 -4.77 4.52
C ASP A 107 -8.35 -3.27 4.74
N VAL A 108 -8.28 -2.53 3.65
CA VAL A 108 -8.05 -1.09 3.62
C VAL A 108 -9.24 -0.40 2.98
N ALA A 109 -9.74 0.63 3.63
CA ALA A 109 -10.79 1.49 3.08
C ALA A 109 -10.38 2.96 3.14
N MET A 110 -10.61 3.67 2.06
CA MET A 110 -10.41 5.10 1.91
C MET A 110 -11.66 5.69 1.23
N ARG A 111 -12.61 6.20 2.03
CA ARG A 111 -13.99 6.47 1.60
C ARG A 111 -14.64 5.19 1.05
N SER A 112 -15.22 5.25 -0.16
CA SER A 112 -15.82 4.10 -0.85
C SER A 112 -14.80 3.22 -1.60
N ASN A 113 -13.52 3.62 -1.62
CA ASN A 113 -12.46 2.85 -2.29
C ASN A 113 -11.92 1.80 -1.33
N THR A 114 -11.79 0.57 -1.77
CA THR A 114 -11.34 -0.54 -0.93
C THR A 114 -10.26 -1.37 -1.61
N PHE A 115 -9.35 -1.89 -0.79
CA PHE A 115 -8.43 -2.96 -1.16
C PHE A 115 -8.52 -4.05 -0.09
N LYS A 116 -9.03 -5.22 -0.46
CA LYS A 116 -9.40 -6.25 0.50
C LYS A 116 -9.11 -7.64 -0.04
N GLY A 117 -8.25 -8.38 0.66
CA GLY A 117 -7.94 -9.76 0.32
C GLY A 117 -7.53 -9.96 -1.15
N GLY A 118 -6.81 -9.00 -1.76
CA GLY A 118 -6.45 -9.02 -3.17
C GLY A 118 -7.52 -8.48 -4.12
N ASN A 119 -8.68 -8.05 -3.61
CA ASN A 119 -9.73 -7.40 -4.41
C ASN A 119 -9.66 -5.88 -4.26
N TYR A 120 -9.79 -5.19 -5.37
CA TYR A 120 -9.75 -3.74 -5.45
C TYR A 120 -11.11 -3.19 -5.88
N SER A 121 -11.54 -2.12 -5.22
CA SER A 121 -12.63 -1.27 -5.66
C SER A 121 -12.24 0.20 -5.48
N GLY A 122 -12.33 0.98 -6.53
CA GLY A 122 -11.89 2.37 -6.50
C GLY A 122 -11.80 2.98 -7.90
N PRO A 123 -10.87 3.94 -8.13
CA PRO A 123 -10.71 4.62 -9.40
C PRO A 123 -10.57 3.66 -10.57
N GLN A 124 -11.16 4.05 -11.70
CA GLN A 124 -11.13 3.28 -12.93
C GLN A 124 -10.64 4.15 -14.09
N ALA A 125 -10.24 3.51 -15.19
CA ALA A 125 -9.75 4.20 -16.38
C ALA A 125 -10.85 4.99 -17.09
N THR A 126 -12.10 4.53 -17.02
CA THR A 126 -13.29 5.15 -17.60
C THR A 126 -14.29 5.41 -16.49
N GLY A 127 -14.87 6.59 -16.48
CA GLY A 127 -15.86 6.98 -15.48
C GLY A 127 -15.28 7.90 -14.40
N GLU A 128 -16.18 8.63 -13.79
CA GLU A 128 -15.89 9.48 -12.65
C GLU A 128 -15.79 8.58 -11.39
N GLY A 129 -14.68 8.74 -10.64
CA GLY A 129 -14.50 8.14 -9.34
C GLY A 129 -14.94 9.07 -8.25
#